data_ac5cfae8c363a3bba0046cde35ae87c3
#
_entry.id   ac5cfae8c363a3bba0046cde35ae87c3
#
_cell.length_a   1.000
_cell.length_b   1.000
_cell.length_c   1.000
_cell.angle_alpha   90.00
_cell.angle_beta   90.00
_cell.angle_gamma   90.00
#
_symmetry.space_group_name_H-M   'P 1'
#
loop_
_entity.id
_entity.type
_entity.pdbx_description
1 polymer ?
#
loop_
_entity_poly.entity_id
_entity_poly.type
_entity_poly.pdbx_seq_one_letter_code
_entity_poly.pdbx_strand_id
1 'polypeptide(L)'
;MGVMQAMGLEDSQVLGLLVERWPGWVEQVPELALLADPAQIDAWRRTAPAHVVDRVLHGLAELAGRDGGDDRDAAQVLAWLMMPAAVRLSEELTDVDPDIDEHIAACLWIEVRT
;
A
#
# COMPACT_ATOMS: atom_id res chain seq x y z
N MET A 1 2.34 -16.25 -12.16
CA MET A 1 1.99 -14.82 -12.00
C MET A 1 2.10 -14.46 -10.53
N GLY A 2 2.68 -13.30 -10.22
CA GLY A 2 2.77 -12.84 -8.83
C GLY A 2 1.58 -11.99 -8.41
N VAL A 3 1.43 -11.75 -7.10
CA VAL A 3 0.36 -10.91 -6.56
C VAL A 3 0.43 -9.49 -7.14
N MET A 4 1.63 -8.90 -7.24
CA MET A 4 1.82 -7.58 -7.85
C MET A 4 1.30 -7.52 -9.28
N GLN A 5 1.61 -8.53 -10.09
CA GLN A 5 1.12 -8.61 -11.47
C GLN A 5 -0.39 -8.75 -11.52
N ALA A 6 -0.96 -9.57 -10.63
CA ALA A 6 -2.40 -9.76 -10.55
C ALA A 6 -3.14 -8.46 -10.18
N MET A 7 -2.51 -7.58 -9.42
CA MET A 7 -3.05 -6.27 -9.04
C MET A 7 -2.75 -5.17 -10.06
N GLY A 8 -1.90 -5.44 -11.04
CA GLY A 8 -1.47 -4.43 -12.02
C GLY A 8 -0.50 -3.40 -11.45
N LEU A 9 0.24 -3.76 -10.41
CA LEU A 9 1.19 -2.84 -9.76
C LEU A 9 2.59 -2.98 -10.36
N GLU A 10 3.28 -1.85 -10.45
CA GLU A 10 4.67 -1.77 -10.88
C GLU A 10 5.42 -0.79 -9.97
N ASP A 11 6.58 -1.20 -9.45
CA ASP A 11 7.33 -0.44 -8.44
C ASP A 11 7.61 1.01 -8.86
N SER A 12 8.12 1.22 -10.06
CA SER A 12 8.48 2.56 -10.53
C SER A 12 7.26 3.46 -10.70
N GLN A 13 6.15 2.92 -11.18
CA GLN A 13 4.90 3.66 -11.36
C GLN A 13 4.29 4.05 -10.01
N VAL A 14 4.24 3.12 -9.07
CA VAL A 14 3.68 3.37 -7.75
C VAL A 14 4.52 4.38 -6.98
N LEU A 15 5.85 4.25 -7.04
CA LEU A 15 6.75 5.19 -6.38
C LEU A 15 6.64 6.60 -6.96
N GLY A 16 6.56 6.72 -8.29
CA GLY A 16 6.33 7.99 -8.96
C GLY A 16 5.01 8.64 -8.56
N LEU A 17 3.94 7.85 -8.49
CA LEU A 17 2.63 8.29 -8.05
C LEU A 17 2.67 8.79 -6.60
N LEU A 18 3.34 8.05 -5.73
CA LEU A 18 3.51 8.39 -4.32
C LEU A 18 4.18 9.76 -4.16
N VAL A 19 5.30 9.96 -4.85
CA VAL A 19 6.07 11.23 -4.79
C VAL A 19 5.24 12.39 -5.34
N GLU A 20 4.55 12.19 -6.44
CA GLU A 20 3.72 13.21 -7.09
C GLU A 20 2.53 13.63 -6.21
N ARG A 21 1.83 12.67 -5.61
CA ARG A 21 0.61 12.92 -4.85
C ARG A 21 0.84 13.30 -3.39
N TRP A 22 2.04 13.04 -2.86
CA TRP A 22 2.33 13.20 -1.43
C TRP A 22 2.01 14.58 -0.86
N PRO A 23 2.40 15.69 -1.49
CA PRO A 23 2.10 17.02 -0.94
C PRO A 23 0.60 17.27 -0.76
N GLY A 24 -0.21 16.88 -1.72
CA GLY A 24 -1.67 17.02 -1.65
C GLY A 24 -2.28 16.12 -0.57
N TRP A 25 -1.76 14.92 -0.40
CA TRP A 25 -2.22 13.99 0.64
C TRP A 25 -1.88 14.49 2.04
N VAL A 26 -0.68 15.08 2.22
CA VAL A 26 -0.28 15.67 3.51
C VAL A 26 -1.21 16.82 3.91
N GLU A 27 -1.69 17.59 2.95
CA GLU A 27 -2.68 18.64 3.22
C GLU A 27 -3.99 18.07 3.73
N GLN A 28 -4.44 16.95 3.19
CA GLN A 28 -5.68 16.30 3.60
C GLN A 28 -5.53 15.53 4.91
N VAL A 29 -4.40 14.87 5.11
CA VAL A 29 -4.09 14.05 6.29
C VAL A 29 -2.71 14.46 6.83
N PRO A 30 -2.65 15.42 7.76
CA PRO A 30 -1.37 15.96 8.26
C PRO A 30 -0.43 14.93 8.89
N GLU A 31 -0.95 13.80 9.37
CA GLU A 31 -0.15 12.71 9.93
C GLU A 31 0.86 12.14 8.93
N LEU A 32 0.58 12.25 7.64
CA LEU A 32 1.48 11.78 6.59
C LEU A 32 2.81 12.56 6.57
N ALA A 33 2.83 13.76 7.15
CA ALA A 33 4.06 14.55 7.26
C ALA A 33 5.14 13.88 8.13
N LEU A 34 4.78 12.86 8.91
CA LEU A 34 5.75 12.04 9.65
C LEU A 34 6.74 11.33 8.73
N LEU A 35 6.37 11.09 7.47
CA LEU A 35 7.28 10.68 6.41
C LEU A 35 7.67 11.91 5.61
N ALA A 36 8.87 12.43 5.85
CA ALA A 36 9.33 13.67 5.24
C ALA A 36 9.69 13.51 3.76
N ASP A 37 10.24 12.36 3.38
CA ASP A 37 10.65 12.07 2.00
C ASP A 37 9.98 10.79 1.51
N PRO A 38 8.88 10.89 0.74
CA PRO A 38 8.16 9.71 0.27
C PRO A 38 8.98 8.81 -0.65
N ALA A 39 10.00 9.35 -1.33
CA ALA A 39 10.88 8.54 -2.16
C ALA A 39 11.71 7.54 -1.34
N GLN A 40 11.88 7.78 -0.04
CA GLN A 40 12.63 6.93 0.88
C GLN A 40 11.73 6.05 1.76
N ILE A 41 10.50 5.83 1.36
CA ILE A 41 9.52 5.13 2.19
C ILE A 41 9.98 3.72 2.61
N ASP A 42 10.65 2.98 1.74
CA ASP A 42 11.11 1.63 2.06
C ASP A 42 12.17 1.62 3.17
N ALA A 43 13.15 2.51 3.08
CA ALA A 43 14.17 2.65 4.11
C ALA A 43 13.56 3.18 5.42
N TRP A 44 12.67 4.15 5.31
CA TRP A 44 11.98 4.73 6.46
C TRP A 44 11.14 3.69 7.23
N ARG A 45 10.43 2.82 6.54
CA ARG A 45 9.63 1.77 7.17
C ARG A 45 10.45 0.82 8.02
N ARG A 46 11.70 0.56 7.62
CA ARG A 46 12.61 -0.35 8.35
C ARG A 46 13.23 0.30 9.57
N THR A 47 13.37 1.62 9.57
CA THR A 47 14.13 2.34 10.60
C THR A 47 13.26 3.17 11.54
N ALA A 48 12.06 3.59 11.10
CA ALA A 48 11.16 4.37 11.94
C ALA A 48 10.49 3.52 13.02
N PRO A 49 10.12 4.11 14.17
CA PRO A 49 9.35 3.40 15.19
C PRO A 49 8.03 2.86 14.63
N ALA A 50 7.63 1.66 15.07
CA ALA A 50 6.43 1.00 14.57
C ALA A 50 5.17 1.86 14.70
N HIS A 51 5.01 2.58 15.80
CA HIS A 51 3.84 3.43 16.01
C HIS A 51 3.78 4.61 15.04
N VAL A 52 4.93 5.11 14.58
CA VAL A 52 5.01 6.18 13.57
C VAL A 52 4.64 5.63 12.20
N VAL A 53 5.16 4.46 11.85
CA VAL A 53 4.81 3.77 10.59
C VAL A 53 3.30 3.50 10.54
N ASP A 54 2.73 2.99 11.63
CA ASP A 54 1.30 2.69 11.72
C ASP A 54 0.43 3.93 11.50
N ARG A 55 0.84 5.08 12.03
CA ARG A 55 0.10 6.33 11.84
C ARG A 55 0.07 6.77 10.38
N VAL A 56 1.19 6.64 9.68
CA VAL A 56 1.26 6.97 8.24
C VAL A 56 0.42 6.00 7.42
N LEU A 57 0.51 4.70 7.71
CA LEU A 57 -0.31 3.69 7.02
C LEU A 57 -1.81 3.90 7.29
N HIS A 58 -2.18 4.26 8.50
CA HIS A 58 -3.56 4.58 8.85
C HIS A 58 -4.07 5.81 8.07
N GLY A 59 -3.24 6.84 7.93
CA GLY A 59 -3.58 8.02 7.13
C GLY A 59 -3.81 7.68 5.66
N LEU A 60 -2.96 6.81 5.08
CA LEU A 60 -3.16 6.32 3.72
C LEU A 60 -4.45 5.50 3.61
N ALA A 61 -4.76 4.70 4.62
CA ALA A 61 -6.00 3.92 4.64
C ALA A 61 -7.24 4.81 4.67
N GLU A 62 -7.21 5.92 5.38
CA GLU A 62 -8.30 6.91 5.39
C GLU A 62 -8.51 7.51 3.99
N LEU A 63 -7.43 7.84 3.28
CA LEU A 63 -7.52 8.35 1.92
C LEU A 63 -8.04 7.30 0.95
N ALA A 64 -7.62 6.05 1.12
CA ALA A 64 -7.95 4.95 0.21
C ALA A 64 -9.37 4.40 0.40
N GLY A 65 -9.93 4.50 1.61
CA GLY A 65 -11.22 3.92 1.96
C GLY A 65 -12.38 4.59 1.24
N ARG A 66 -13.38 3.80 0.85
CA ARG A 66 -14.58 4.33 0.18
C ARG A 66 -15.39 5.26 1.06
N ASP A 67 -15.40 5.03 2.36
CA ASP A 67 -16.09 5.87 3.33
C ASP A 67 -15.25 7.07 3.81
N GLY A 68 -13.97 7.11 3.39
CA GLY A 68 -13.05 8.21 3.63
C GLY A 68 -12.84 9.04 2.37
N GLY A 69 -11.58 9.18 1.96
CA GLY A 69 -11.23 9.97 0.78
C GLY A 69 -11.56 9.35 -0.58
N ASP A 70 -11.83 8.05 -0.62
CA ASP A 70 -12.10 7.28 -1.84
C ASP A 70 -11.03 7.50 -2.93
N ASP A 71 -9.77 7.62 -2.53
CA ASP A 71 -8.65 7.91 -3.42
C ASP A 71 -8.03 6.60 -3.92
N ARG A 72 -8.22 6.30 -5.20
CA ARG A 72 -7.69 5.07 -5.82
C ARG A 72 -6.18 5.05 -5.87
N ASP A 73 -5.54 6.20 -6.02
CA ASP A 73 -4.09 6.30 -6.05
C ASP A 73 -3.50 5.96 -4.68
N ALA A 74 -4.13 6.45 -3.61
CA ALA A 74 -3.75 6.07 -2.25
C ALA A 74 -3.95 4.58 -1.99
N ALA A 75 -5.03 4.00 -2.52
CA ALA A 75 -5.28 2.56 -2.43
C ALA A 75 -4.18 1.75 -3.14
N GLN A 76 -3.71 2.18 -4.30
CA GLN A 76 -2.60 1.54 -5.00
C GLN A 76 -1.32 1.57 -4.18
N VAL A 77 -0.99 2.73 -3.61
CA VAL A 77 0.20 2.87 -2.76
C VAL A 77 0.10 1.97 -1.53
N LEU A 78 -1.04 1.97 -0.87
CA LEU A 78 -1.25 1.13 0.33
C LEU A 78 -1.12 -0.35 -0.01
N ALA A 79 -1.73 -0.81 -1.11
CA ALA A 79 -1.60 -2.18 -1.57
C ALA A 79 -0.15 -2.55 -1.88
N TRP A 80 0.58 -1.66 -2.53
CA TRP A 80 2.00 -1.84 -2.83
C TRP A 80 2.83 -1.99 -1.55
N LEU A 81 2.56 -1.20 -0.53
CA LEU A 81 3.24 -1.29 0.77
C LEU A 81 2.95 -2.61 1.51
N MET A 82 1.83 -3.25 1.22
CA MET A 82 1.46 -4.54 1.80
C MET A 82 2.01 -5.74 1.01
N MET A 83 2.69 -5.52 -0.12
CA MET A 83 3.18 -6.60 -0.98
C MET A 83 4.09 -7.60 -0.28
N PRO A 84 5.05 -7.23 0.57
CA PRO A 84 5.90 -8.23 1.22
C PRO A 84 5.10 -9.28 2.00
N ALA A 85 4.05 -8.85 2.71
CA ALA A 85 3.18 -9.77 3.44
C ALA A 85 2.31 -10.61 2.48
N ALA A 86 1.78 -10.00 1.43
CA ALA A 86 0.95 -10.68 0.44
C ALA A 86 1.73 -11.74 -0.34
N VAL A 87 2.97 -11.44 -0.73
CA VAL A 87 3.84 -12.39 -1.43
C VAL A 87 4.18 -13.57 -0.54
N ARG A 88 4.47 -13.32 0.73
CA ARG A 88 4.76 -14.39 1.69
C ARG A 88 3.56 -15.34 1.85
N LEU A 89 2.37 -14.78 1.98
CA LEU A 89 1.14 -15.56 2.08
C LEU A 89 0.89 -16.39 0.82
N SER A 90 1.11 -15.80 -0.36
CA SER A 90 1.01 -16.50 -1.64
C SER A 90 1.93 -17.71 -1.70
N GLU A 91 3.19 -17.55 -1.30
CA GLU A 91 4.18 -18.65 -1.28
C GLU A 91 3.75 -19.78 -0.35
N GLU A 92 3.17 -19.46 0.80
CA GLU A 92 2.69 -20.45 1.76
C GLU A 92 1.49 -21.24 1.27
N LEU A 93 0.63 -20.64 0.44
CA LEU A 93 -0.65 -21.21 0.03
C LEU A 93 -0.66 -21.74 -1.41
N THR A 94 0.42 -21.63 -2.17
CA THR A 94 0.45 -22.03 -3.59
C THR A 94 0.10 -23.50 -3.77
N ASP A 95 0.52 -24.40 -2.89
CA ASP A 95 0.24 -25.83 -2.97
C ASP A 95 -1.22 -26.16 -2.66
N VAL A 96 -1.91 -25.27 -1.93
CA VAL A 96 -3.32 -25.46 -1.55
C VAL A 96 -4.25 -24.88 -2.62
N ASP A 97 -3.85 -23.74 -3.21
CA ASP A 97 -4.66 -23.01 -4.18
C ASP A 97 -3.75 -22.46 -5.29
N PRO A 98 -3.77 -23.06 -6.49
CA PRO A 98 -2.95 -22.59 -7.62
C PRO A 98 -3.29 -21.16 -8.08
N ASP A 99 -4.51 -20.67 -7.78
CA ASP A 99 -4.93 -19.32 -8.14
C ASP A 99 -4.79 -18.33 -6.98
N ILE A 100 -3.97 -18.67 -5.97
CA ILE A 100 -3.86 -17.88 -4.74
C ILE A 100 -3.43 -16.43 -4.99
N ASP A 101 -2.57 -16.16 -5.98
CA ASP A 101 -2.14 -14.81 -6.31
C ASP A 101 -3.33 -13.91 -6.67
N GLU A 102 -4.25 -14.43 -7.46
CA GLU A 102 -5.45 -13.71 -7.87
C GLU A 102 -6.42 -13.52 -6.69
N HIS A 103 -6.56 -14.53 -5.84
CA HIS A 103 -7.40 -14.46 -4.65
C HIS A 103 -6.87 -13.44 -3.64
N ILE A 104 -5.56 -13.44 -3.39
CA ILE A 104 -4.93 -12.46 -2.49
C ILE A 104 -5.07 -11.05 -3.07
N ALA A 105 -4.85 -10.88 -4.37
CA ALA A 105 -4.99 -9.58 -5.02
C ALA A 105 -6.41 -9.03 -4.87
N ALA A 106 -7.42 -9.86 -5.10
CA ALA A 106 -8.82 -9.46 -4.95
C ALA A 106 -9.15 -9.08 -3.50
N CYS A 107 -8.71 -9.89 -2.53
CA CYS A 107 -8.92 -9.61 -1.11
C CYS A 107 -8.22 -8.32 -0.68
N LEU A 108 -7.00 -8.11 -1.14
CA LEU A 108 -6.21 -6.92 -0.80
C LEU A 108 -6.87 -5.64 -1.35
N TRP A 109 -7.37 -5.68 -2.59
CA TRP A 109 -8.10 -4.54 -3.14
C TRP A 109 -9.35 -4.21 -2.33
N ILE A 110 -10.07 -5.22 -1.86
CA ILE A 110 -11.24 -5.01 -1.00
C ILE A 110 -10.81 -4.37 0.32
N GLU A 111 -9.76 -4.88 0.95
CA GLU A 111 -9.27 -4.39 2.25
C GLU A 111 -8.79 -2.95 2.18
N VAL A 112 -8.00 -2.59 1.17
CA VAL A 112 -7.48 -1.21 1.05
C VAL A 112 -8.57 -0.19 0.72
N ARG A 113 -9.72 -0.64 0.21
CA ARG A 113 -10.86 0.23 -0.12
C ARG A 113 -11.90 0.27 1.01
N THR A 114 -11.73 -0.54 2.02
CA THR A 114 -12.62 -0.57 3.17
C THR A 114 -12.13 0.35 4.26
#